data_cc2030c1e2a4c562d74472bffd8c082f
#
_entry.id   cc2030c1e2a4c562d74472bffd8c082f
#
_cell.length_a   1.000
_cell.length_b   1.000
_cell.length_c   1.000
_cell.angle_alpha   90.00
_cell.angle_beta   90.00
_cell.angle_gamma   90.00
#
_symmetry.space_group_name_H-M   'P 1'
#
loop_
_entity.id
_entity.type
_entity.pdbx_description
1 polymer ?
#
loop_
_entity_poly.entity_id
_entity_poly.type
_entity_poly.pdbx_seq_one_letter_code
_entity_poly.pdbx_strand_id
1 'polypeptide(L)'
;MPSGCPHGYLTKHESIAIQGAPNLFIRSLLDKQQFYDPEDAALALGISSAFWSLFGLLWPSGSKLAERMALRPVNANERILEIGCGLALSSLVGHRRGANITASDCHPLAGEFLKENLRLNHLGPMSYRHGHWGEHATQQQDIAVGSRFDLVIGSDILYERDERGDLAQYINEHVEDHSEVWVVDPNRGNRSYFHRNMAAQGFALTESTLDISATENVAAYKGRMLTYSRD
;
A
#
# COMPACT_ATOMS: atom_id res chain seq x y z
N MET A 1 -12.83 -6.23 -34.65
CA MET A 1 -11.45 -6.12 -34.14
C MET A 1 -11.54 -5.28 -32.90
N PRO A 2 -11.21 -5.75 -31.69
CA PRO A 2 -11.09 -4.86 -30.55
C PRO A 2 -9.96 -3.88 -30.85
N SER A 3 -10.23 -2.59 -30.73
CA SER A 3 -9.26 -1.51 -30.82
C SER A 3 -8.10 -1.82 -29.89
N GLY A 4 -6.87 -1.87 -30.41
CA GLY A 4 -5.68 -2.18 -29.66
C GLY A 4 -5.60 -1.35 -28.37
N CYS A 5 -5.25 -2.02 -27.28
CA CYS A 5 -5.10 -1.41 -25.97
C CYS A 5 -3.98 -0.35 -26.05
N PRO A 6 -4.24 0.94 -25.87
CA PRO A 6 -3.22 2.00 -26.05
C PRO A 6 -2.05 1.89 -25.05
N HIS A 7 -2.19 1.07 -24.01
CA HIS A 7 -1.20 0.90 -22.94
C HIS A 7 -0.60 -0.51 -22.88
N GLY A 8 -0.95 -1.43 -23.79
CA GLY A 8 -0.44 -2.80 -23.80
C GLY A 8 -0.96 -3.70 -22.66
N TYR A 9 -1.80 -3.20 -21.75
CA TYR A 9 -2.50 -3.94 -20.71
C TYR A 9 -3.97 -3.49 -20.59
N LEU A 10 -4.82 -4.36 -20.04
CA LEU A 10 -6.24 -4.11 -19.86
C LEU A 10 -6.55 -3.68 -18.43
N THR A 11 -7.52 -2.78 -18.29
CA THR A 11 -8.00 -2.31 -16.99
C THR A 11 -9.52 -2.44 -16.88
N LYS A 12 -10.03 -2.41 -15.66
CA LYS A 12 -11.44 -2.33 -15.33
C LYS A 12 -11.69 -1.24 -14.31
N HIS A 13 -12.94 -0.83 -14.17
CA HIS A 13 -13.39 0.11 -13.16
C HIS A 13 -14.41 -0.57 -12.25
N GLU A 14 -14.25 -0.43 -10.96
CA GLU A 14 -15.12 -1.03 -9.95
C GLU A 14 -15.45 -0.04 -8.85
N SER A 15 -16.64 -0.15 -8.28
CA SER A 15 -17.02 0.57 -7.06
C SER A 15 -16.70 -0.31 -5.86
N ILE A 16 -15.81 0.13 -4.99
CA ILE A 16 -15.33 -0.60 -3.82
C ILE A 16 -16.00 -0.02 -2.59
N ALA A 17 -16.79 -0.84 -1.90
CA ALA A 17 -17.38 -0.47 -0.63
C ALA A 17 -16.29 -0.42 0.47
N ILE A 18 -16.25 0.68 1.22
CA ILE A 18 -15.36 0.88 2.37
C ILE A 18 -16.25 1.13 3.60
N GLN A 19 -16.18 0.26 4.57
CA GLN A 19 -16.94 0.46 5.81
C GLN A 19 -16.49 1.76 6.51
N GLY A 20 -17.45 2.62 6.83
CA GLY A 20 -17.18 3.90 7.50
C GLY A 20 -16.80 5.05 6.56
N ALA A 21 -16.80 4.84 5.25
CA ALA A 21 -16.55 5.89 4.25
C ALA A 21 -17.42 5.69 2.99
N PRO A 22 -17.62 6.75 2.17
CA PRO A 22 -18.19 6.57 0.83
C PRO A 22 -17.35 5.63 -0.01
N ASN A 23 -18.02 4.89 -0.92
CA ASN A 23 -17.35 3.99 -1.86
C ASN A 23 -16.21 4.68 -2.61
N LEU A 24 -15.21 3.90 -2.99
CA LEU A 24 -14.16 4.31 -3.91
C LEU A 24 -14.44 3.77 -5.30
N PHE A 25 -14.31 4.61 -6.32
CA PHE A 25 -14.28 4.18 -7.72
C PHE A 25 -12.84 3.95 -8.13
N ILE A 26 -12.49 2.71 -8.46
CA ILE A 26 -11.10 2.29 -8.66
C ILE A 26 -10.91 1.74 -10.07
N ARG A 27 -9.92 2.31 -10.78
CA ARG A 27 -9.30 1.69 -11.94
C ARG A 27 -8.25 0.69 -11.44
N SER A 28 -8.40 -0.56 -11.83
CA SER A 28 -7.44 -1.63 -11.54
C SER A 28 -7.04 -2.35 -12.84
N LEU A 29 -5.99 -3.16 -12.81
CA LEU A 29 -5.74 -4.12 -13.88
C LEU A 29 -6.92 -5.09 -13.99
N LEU A 30 -7.20 -5.58 -15.20
CA LEU A 30 -8.30 -6.52 -15.45
C LEU A 30 -8.13 -7.79 -14.62
N ASP A 31 -6.93 -8.34 -14.61
CA ASP A 31 -6.54 -9.55 -13.88
C ASP A 31 -5.02 -9.61 -13.68
N LYS A 32 -4.53 -10.65 -13.03
CA LYS A 32 -3.10 -10.83 -12.74
C LYS A 32 -2.26 -11.32 -13.93
N GLN A 33 -2.86 -11.69 -15.05
CA GLN A 33 -2.17 -12.08 -16.28
C GLN A 33 -1.69 -10.88 -17.10
N GLN A 34 -2.10 -9.67 -16.73
CA GLN A 34 -1.63 -8.45 -17.41
C GLN A 34 -0.13 -8.29 -17.21
N PHE A 35 0.57 -8.03 -18.30
CA PHE A 35 2.00 -7.71 -18.31
C PHE A 35 2.32 -6.78 -19.49
N TYR A 36 3.03 -5.69 -19.22
CA TYR A 36 3.52 -4.78 -20.24
C TYR A 36 4.68 -3.95 -19.69
N ASP A 37 5.89 -4.25 -20.11
CA ASP A 37 7.10 -3.55 -19.67
C ASP A 37 8.09 -3.44 -20.86
N PRO A 38 7.71 -2.68 -21.94
CA PRO A 38 8.47 -2.62 -23.20
C PRO A 38 9.81 -1.93 -23.07
N GLU A 39 10.02 -1.13 -22.02
CA GLU A 39 11.25 -0.38 -21.75
C GLU A 39 12.04 -0.97 -20.59
N ASP A 40 11.66 -2.17 -20.12
CA ASP A 40 12.24 -2.86 -18.96
C ASP A 40 12.28 -1.99 -17.69
N ALA A 41 11.37 -1.03 -17.57
CA ALA A 41 11.33 -0.08 -16.45
C ALA A 41 11.05 -0.78 -15.11
N ALA A 42 10.14 -1.75 -15.10
CA ALA A 42 9.86 -2.56 -13.92
C ALA A 42 10.98 -3.58 -13.66
N LEU A 43 11.51 -4.18 -14.72
CA LEU A 43 12.63 -5.13 -14.61
C LEU A 43 13.89 -4.46 -14.02
N ALA A 44 14.20 -3.23 -14.41
CA ALA A 44 15.30 -2.44 -13.87
C ALA A 44 15.17 -2.15 -12.36
N LEU A 45 13.95 -2.19 -11.83
CA LEU A 45 13.64 -2.06 -10.40
C LEU A 45 13.52 -3.43 -9.69
N GLY A 46 13.92 -4.52 -10.35
CA GLY A 46 13.86 -5.88 -9.81
C GLY A 46 12.47 -6.51 -9.82
N ILE A 47 11.48 -5.88 -10.46
CA ILE A 47 10.11 -6.38 -10.54
C ILE A 47 10.01 -7.39 -11.70
N SER A 48 9.95 -8.67 -11.38
CA SER A 48 9.80 -9.72 -12.39
C SER A 48 8.40 -9.69 -13.02
N SER A 49 8.26 -10.34 -14.19
CA SER A 49 6.95 -10.46 -14.88
C SER A 49 5.87 -11.14 -14.01
N ALA A 50 6.25 -12.02 -13.08
CA ALA A 50 5.32 -12.67 -12.16
C ALA A 50 4.77 -11.71 -11.08
N PHE A 51 5.53 -10.69 -10.72
CA PHE A 51 5.16 -9.68 -9.73
C PHE A 51 4.61 -8.39 -10.34
N TRP A 52 4.81 -8.20 -11.67
CA TRP A 52 4.48 -6.96 -12.35
C TRP A 52 3.03 -6.50 -12.11
N SER A 53 2.05 -7.39 -12.20
CA SER A 53 0.64 -7.04 -12.09
C SER A 53 0.18 -6.76 -10.65
N LEU A 54 0.97 -7.10 -9.63
CA LEU A 54 0.51 -7.09 -8.23
C LEU A 54 0.11 -5.70 -7.73
N PHE A 55 0.81 -4.63 -8.17
CA PHE A 55 0.49 -3.26 -7.79
C PHE A 55 -0.92 -2.83 -8.22
N GLY A 56 -1.39 -3.34 -9.35
CA GLY A 56 -2.61 -2.93 -10.03
C GLY A 56 -3.86 -3.75 -9.68
N LEU A 57 -3.79 -4.65 -8.69
CA LEU A 57 -4.88 -5.51 -8.26
C LEU A 57 -5.50 -5.05 -6.94
N LEU A 58 -6.79 -5.37 -6.77
CA LEU A 58 -7.48 -5.16 -5.50
C LEU A 58 -7.16 -6.31 -4.54
N TRP A 59 -6.49 -5.98 -3.45
CA TRP A 59 -6.17 -6.91 -2.39
C TRP A 59 -7.12 -6.72 -1.19
N PRO A 60 -7.70 -7.79 -0.62
CA PRO A 60 -8.64 -7.67 0.50
C PRO A 60 -8.07 -6.94 1.71
N SER A 61 -6.77 -7.11 2.00
CA SER A 61 -6.08 -6.41 3.09
C SER A 61 -6.09 -4.89 2.89
N GLY A 62 -6.00 -4.40 1.65
CA GLY A 62 -6.08 -2.98 1.33
C GLY A 62 -7.42 -2.36 1.72
N SER A 63 -8.53 -3.08 1.47
CA SER A 63 -9.85 -2.64 1.91
C SER A 63 -9.95 -2.58 3.44
N LYS A 64 -9.37 -3.55 4.16
CA LYS A 64 -9.38 -3.56 5.64
C LYS A 64 -8.55 -2.43 6.24
N LEU A 65 -7.41 -2.11 5.63
CA LEU A 65 -6.62 -0.95 6.03
C LEU A 65 -7.37 0.37 5.72
N ALA A 66 -8.04 0.48 4.57
CA ALA A 66 -8.86 1.62 4.21
C ALA A 66 -10.05 1.82 5.17
N GLU A 67 -10.71 0.75 5.61
CA GLU A 67 -11.75 0.76 6.65
C GLU A 67 -11.19 1.29 7.98
N ARG A 68 -10.00 0.87 8.38
CA ARG A 68 -9.30 1.39 9.56
C ARG A 68 -9.02 2.88 9.45
N MET A 69 -8.55 3.33 8.28
CA MET A 69 -8.31 4.75 8.00
C MET A 69 -9.61 5.57 7.97
N ALA A 70 -10.73 4.96 7.57
CA ALA A 70 -12.05 5.61 7.59
C ALA A 70 -12.53 5.95 9.01
N LEU A 71 -12.17 5.12 10.00
CA LEU A 71 -12.61 5.28 11.39
C LEU A 71 -11.62 6.07 12.26
N ARG A 72 -10.38 6.24 11.81
CA ARG A 72 -9.34 6.94 12.57
C ARG A 72 -9.63 8.44 12.67
N PRO A 73 -9.49 9.09 13.83
CA PRO A 73 -9.49 10.55 13.92
C PRO A 73 -8.42 11.16 13.01
N VAL A 74 -8.77 12.24 12.31
CA VAL A 74 -7.81 12.98 11.47
C VAL A 74 -7.12 14.03 12.32
N ASN A 75 -5.79 14.02 12.32
CA ASN A 75 -4.95 15.06 12.90
C ASN A 75 -4.18 15.75 11.76
N ALA A 76 -4.42 17.04 11.57
CA ALA A 76 -3.83 17.81 10.48
C ALA A 76 -2.30 17.95 10.58
N ASN A 77 -1.74 17.82 11.78
CA ASN A 77 -0.28 17.92 12.00
C ASN A 77 0.43 16.58 11.82
N GLU A 78 -0.32 15.48 11.73
CA GLU A 78 0.23 14.16 11.56
C GLU A 78 0.56 13.88 10.10
N ARG A 79 1.76 13.38 9.86
CA ARG A 79 2.23 12.95 8.55
C ARG A 79 2.10 11.44 8.44
N ILE A 80 1.42 10.97 7.40
CA ILE A 80 1.15 9.55 7.16
C ILE A 80 1.83 9.12 5.87
N LEU A 81 2.47 7.95 5.88
CA LEU A 81 3.03 7.30 4.69
C LEU A 81 2.36 5.94 4.47
N GLU A 82 1.78 5.71 3.29
CA GLU A 82 1.39 4.37 2.85
C GLU A 82 2.50 3.79 1.98
N ILE A 83 3.10 2.66 2.41
CA ILE A 83 4.15 1.93 1.69
C ILE A 83 3.56 0.72 0.96
N GLY A 84 4.09 0.42 -0.24
CA GLY A 84 3.52 -0.63 -1.10
C GLY A 84 2.04 -0.38 -1.38
N CYS A 85 1.70 0.87 -1.71
CA CYS A 85 0.32 1.33 -1.75
C CYS A 85 -0.52 0.68 -2.87
N GLY A 86 0.11 0.19 -3.93
CA GLY A 86 -0.58 -0.37 -5.08
C GLY A 86 -1.65 0.59 -5.63
N LEU A 87 -2.92 0.25 -5.46
CA LEU A 87 -4.07 1.09 -5.84
C LEU A 87 -4.41 2.18 -4.79
N ALA A 88 -3.70 2.24 -3.68
CA ALA A 88 -3.73 3.28 -2.64
C ALA A 88 -5.10 3.52 -1.98
N LEU A 89 -5.87 2.46 -1.71
CA LEU A 89 -7.22 2.59 -1.14
C LEU A 89 -7.20 3.36 0.18
N SER A 90 -6.25 3.06 1.06
CA SER A 90 -6.12 3.69 2.38
C SER A 90 -5.74 5.16 2.26
N SER A 91 -4.81 5.47 1.34
CA SER A 91 -4.42 6.84 1.03
C SER A 91 -5.57 7.65 0.46
N LEU A 92 -6.37 7.09 -0.45
CA LEU A 92 -7.55 7.75 -1.02
C LEU A 92 -8.59 8.08 0.06
N VAL A 93 -8.85 7.15 0.99
CA VAL A 93 -9.75 7.38 2.13
C VAL A 93 -9.20 8.46 3.05
N GLY A 94 -7.94 8.37 3.45
CA GLY A 94 -7.28 9.36 4.31
C GLY A 94 -7.28 10.74 3.69
N HIS A 95 -6.90 10.86 2.42
CA HIS A 95 -6.87 12.12 1.67
C HIS A 95 -8.26 12.74 1.54
N ARG A 96 -9.29 11.95 1.22
CA ARG A 96 -10.69 12.41 1.18
C ARG A 96 -11.14 13.03 2.51
N ARG A 97 -10.63 12.54 3.62
CA ARG A 97 -10.92 13.00 4.98
C ARG A 97 -10.05 14.18 5.44
N GLY A 98 -9.09 14.62 4.61
CA GLY A 98 -8.19 15.74 4.91
C GLY A 98 -6.93 15.34 5.70
N ALA A 99 -6.57 14.04 5.75
CA ALA A 99 -5.30 13.61 6.33
C ALA A 99 -4.11 14.04 5.45
N ASN A 100 -3.00 14.39 6.09
CA ASN A 100 -1.74 14.67 5.42
C ASN A 100 -1.03 13.34 5.11
N ILE A 101 -1.36 12.74 3.97
CA ILE A 101 -0.91 11.41 3.60
C ILE A 101 -0.12 11.43 2.29
N THR A 102 0.96 10.67 2.27
CA THR A 102 1.79 10.38 1.10
C THR A 102 1.64 8.90 0.75
N ALA A 103 1.31 8.58 -0.49
CA ALA A 103 1.34 7.21 -1.01
C ALA A 103 2.71 6.90 -1.60
N SER A 104 3.17 5.65 -1.45
CA SER A 104 4.46 5.21 -1.97
C SER A 104 4.40 3.77 -2.47
N ASP A 105 5.02 3.54 -3.63
CA ASP A 105 5.17 2.21 -4.22
C ASP A 105 6.45 2.14 -5.05
N CYS A 106 6.98 0.94 -5.27
CA CYS A 106 8.14 0.72 -6.13
C CYS A 106 7.78 0.55 -7.61
N HIS A 107 6.50 0.23 -7.92
CA HIS A 107 6.09 -0.03 -9.30
C HIS A 107 6.00 1.27 -10.12
N PRO A 108 6.60 1.34 -11.33
CA PRO A 108 6.66 2.58 -12.12
C PRO A 108 5.27 3.12 -12.52
N LEU A 109 4.26 2.27 -12.64
CA LEU A 109 2.89 2.69 -12.99
C LEU A 109 2.00 3.04 -11.79
N ALA A 110 2.41 2.78 -10.55
CA ALA A 110 1.54 2.99 -9.38
C ALA A 110 1.10 4.45 -9.23
N GLY A 111 2.01 5.41 -9.49
CA GLY A 111 1.68 6.84 -9.45
C GLY A 111 0.67 7.26 -10.52
N GLU A 112 0.71 6.66 -11.73
CA GLU A 112 -0.28 6.90 -12.79
C GLU A 112 -1.66 6.36 -12.39
N PHE A 113 -1.72 5.14 -11.84
CA PHE A 113 -2.97 4.57 -11.35
C PHE A 113 -3.56 5.40 -10.20
N LEU A 114 -2.73 5.85 -9.26
CA LEU A 114 -3.17 6.75 -8.19
C LEU A 114 -3.78 8.04 -8.74
N LYS A 115 -3.12 8.69 -9.70
CA LYS A 115 -3.60 9.93 -10.33
C LYS A 115 -4.99 9.73 -10.97
N GLU A 116 -5.19 8.63 -11.67
CA GLU A 116 -6.49 8.31 -12.25
C GLU A 116 -7.54 7.97 -11.17
N ASN A 117 -7.16 7.24 -10.12
CA ASN A 117 -8.06 6.92 -9.01
C ASN A 117 -8.46 8.18 -8.21
N LEU A 118 -7.58 9.17 -8.06
CA LEU A 118 -7.94 10.48 -7.52
C LEU A 118 -9.00 11.17 -8.40
N ARG A 119 -8.79 11.19 -9.72
CA ARG A 119 -9.74 11.78 -10.68
C ARG A 119 -11.11 11.12 -10.62
N LEU A 120 -11.16 9.79 -10.60
CA LEU A 120 -12.40 9.02 -10.52
C LEU A 120 -13.20 9.29 -9.24
N ASN A 121 -12.52 9.66 -8.18
CA ASN A 121 -13.12 9.97 -6.87
C ASN A 121 -13.32 11.47 -6.63
N HIS A 122 -13.10 12.32 -7.64
CA HIS A 122 -13.21 13.78 -7.55
C HIS A 122 -12.33 14.38 -6.43
N LEU A 123 -11.16 13.79 -6.21
CA LEU A 123 -10.19 14.25 -5.22
C LEU A 123 -9.13 15.13 -5.88
N GLY A 124 -8.64 16.12 -5.12
CA GLY A 124 -7.50 16.92 -5.51
C GLY A 124 -6.19 16.12 -5.55
N PRO A 125 -5.10 16.73 -6.02
CA PRO A 125 -3.80 16.06 -6.06
C PRO A 125 -3.35 15.64 -4.66
N MET A 126 -2.65 14.50 -4.59
CA MET A 126 -2.07 13.94 -3.37
C MET A 126 -0.58 13.68 -3.58
N SER A 127 0.20 13.73 -2.50
CA SER A 127 1.62 13.40 -2.53
C SER A 127 1.83 11.93 -2.89
N TYR A 128 2.69 11.69 -3.86
CA TYR A 128 3.18 10.37 -4.22
C TYR A 128 4.71 10.38 -4.27
N ARG A 129 5.34 9.32 -3.77
CA ARG A 129 6.79 9.13 -3.83
C ARG A 129 7.11 7.70 -4.25
N HIS A 130 8.20 7.54 -4.97
CA HIS A 130 8.75 6.21 -5.24
C HIS A 130 9.38 5.67 -3.98
N GLY A 131 8.99 4.47 -3.56
CA GLY A 131 9.52 3.80 -2.36
C GLY A 131 9.83 2.36 -2.66
N HIS A 132 11.07 1.96 -2.42
CA HIS A 132 11.56 0.61 -2.60
C HIS A 132 12.45 0.24 -1.42
N TRP A 133 12.26 -0.94 -0.87
CA TRP A 133 13.16 -1.54 0.13
C TRP A 133 13.97 -2.67 -0.51
N GLY A 134 15.25 -2.82 -0.10
CA GLY A 134 16.20 -3.78 -0.67
C GLY A 134 17.20 -3.18 -1.66
N GLU A 135 17.87 -4.04 -2.41
CA GLU A 135 19.09 -3.71 -3.19
C GLU A 135 18.88 -2.65 -4.31
N HIS A 136 17.66 -2.47 -4.79
CA HIS A 136 17.34 -1.53 -5.88
C HIS A 136 16.90 -0.14 -5.38
N ALA A 137 16.94 0.10 -4.07
CA ALA A 137 16.40 1.31 -3.44
C ALA A 137 17.09 2.62 -3.83
N THR A 138 18.32 2.60 -4.37
CA THR A 138 19.21 3.77 -4.36
C THR A 138 19.27 4.59 -5.64
N GLN A 139 18.55 4.25 -6.72
CA GLN A 139 18.80 4.84 -8.04
C GLN A 139 18.01 6.12 -8.41
N GLN A 140 16.97 6.53 -7.65
CA GLN A 140 16.15 7.70 -7.98
C GLN A 140 15.87 8.59 -6.76
N GLN A 141 16.88 9.27 -6.26
CA GLN A 141 16.79 10.08 -5.02
C GLN A 141 15.78 11.24 -5.10
N ASP A 142 15.58 11.86 -6.26
CA ASP A 142 14.73 13.05 -6.38
C ASP A 142 13.23 12.80 -6.22
N ILE A 143 12.77 11.56 -6.43
CA ILE A 143 11.37 11.15 -6.31
C ILE A 143 11.12 10.19 -5.15
N ALA A 144 12.19 9.79 -4.45
CA ALA A 144 12.13 8.88 -3.31
C ALA A 144 11.43 9.53 -2.10
N VAL A 145 10.99 8.67 -1.18
CA VAL A 145 10.53 9.12 0.14
C VAL A 145 11.72 9.74 0.88
N GLY A 146 11.67 11.04 1.14
CA GLY A 146 12.77 11.79 1.77
C GLY A 146 12.40 12.46 3.09
N SER A 147 11.29 12.03 3.72
CA SER A 147 10.77 12.62 4.98
C SER A 147 10.53 11.53 6.02
N ARG A 148 10.33 11.95 7.27
CA ARG A 148 9.86 11.08 8.34
C ARG A 148 8.38 11.31 8.60
N PHE A 149 7.70 10.29 9.14
CA PHE A 149 6.26 10.23 9.31
C PHE A 149 5.89 9.75 10.71
N ASP A 150 4.79 10.27 11.22
CA ASP A 150 4.26 9.90 12.53
C ASP A 150 3.54 8.53 12.47
N LEU A 151 3.00 8.20 11.29
CA LEU A 151 2.35 6.93 11.03
C LEU A 151 2.79 6.38 9.67
N VAL A 152 3.27 5.13 9.65
CA VAL A 152 3.49 4.37 8.42
C VAL A 152 2.44 3.27 8.33
N ILE A 153 1.79 3.13 7.18
CA ILE A 153 0.77 2.11 6.96
C ILE A 153 1.10 1.27 5.72
N GLY A 154 0.69 0.00 5.74
CA GLY A 154 0.83 -0.89 4.60
C GLY A 154 -0.12 -2.08 4.69
N SER A 155 -0.46 -2.64 3.55
CA SER A 155 -1.31 -3.82 3.47
C SER A 155 -0.72 -4.84 2.50
N ASP A 156 -0.76 -6.11 2.87
CA ASP A 156 -0.24 -7.22 2.05
C ASP A 156 1.27 -7.14 1.70
N ILE A 157 2.05 -6.34 2.44
CA ILE A 157 3.47 -6.08 2.18
C ILE A 157 4.41 -7.19 2.69
N LEU A 158 3.89 -8.14 3.48
CA LEU A 158 4.66 -9.27 4.01
C LEU A 158 4.55 -10.52 3.11
N TYR A 159 4.55 -10.33 1.79
CA TYR A 159 4.45 -11.43 0.81
C TYR A 159 5.78 -12.20 0.67
N GLU A 160 6.90 -11.60 1.02
CA GLU A 160 8.22 -12.22 1.13
C GLU A 160 8.72 -12.20 2.57
N ARG A 161 9.72 -13.05 2.86
CA ARG A 161 10.36 -13.07 4.17
C ARG A 161 11.33 -11.91 4.27
N ASP A 162 11.19 -11.10 5.31
CA ASP A 162 12.12 -10.01 5.63
C ASP A 162 13.35 -10.56 6.39
N GLU A 163 14.04 -11.53 5.79
CA GLU A 163 15.19 -12.21 6.43
C GLU A 163 16.34 -11.25 6.70
N ARG A 164 16.59 -10.31 5.79
CA ARG A 164 17.66 -9.30 5.90
C ARG A 164 17.24 -8.08 6.70
N GLY A 165 15.95 -7.90 6.93
CA GLY A 165 15.41 -6.74 7.64
C GLY A 165 15.26 -5.50 6.76
N ASP A 166 15.28 -5.65 5.43
CA ASP A 166 15.23 -4.53 4.48
C ASP A 166 13.95 -3.70 4.64
N LEU A 167 12.79 -4.36 4.81
CA LEU A 167 11.51 -3.67 5.04
C LEU A 167 11.47 -2.97 6.40
N ALA A 168 11.91 -3.65 7.47
CA ALA A 168 11.95 -3.04 8.81
C ALA A 168 12.93 -1.87 8.86
N GLN A 169 14.08 -1.97 8.19
CA GLN A 169 15.05 -0.89 8.06
C GLN A 169 14.46 0.30 7.29
N TYR A 170 13.83 0.05 6.14
CA TYR A 170 13.15 1.08 5.36
C TYR A 170 12.09 1.82 6.18
N ILE A 171 11.27 1.11 6.94
CA ILE A 171 10.30 1.71 7.85
C ILE A 171 11.01 2.59 8.89
N ASN A 172 12.05 2.08 9.54
CA ASN A 172 12.79 2.82 10.57
C ASN A 172 13.42 4.13 10.04
N GLU A 173 13.87 4.15 8.80
CA GLU A 173 14.42 5.35 8.16
C GLU A 173 13.37 6.43 7.90
N HIS A 174 12.08 6.04 7.78
CA HIS A 174 10.99 6.91 7.39
C HIS A 174 9.99 7.22 8.53
N VAL A 175 10.25 6.81 9.76
CA VAL A 175 9.39 7.13 10.91
C VAL A 175 10.07 8.10 11.86
N GLU A 176 9.26 8.89 12.57
CA GLU A 176 9.70 9.70 13.69
C GLU A 176 10.06 8.83 14.90
N ASP A 177 10.77 9.40 15.88
CA ASP A 177 11.17 8.68 17.09
C ASP A 177 9.96 8.16 17.87
N HIS A 178 8.90 8.99 18.00
CA HIS A 178 7.59 8.58 18.48
C HIS A 178 6.66 8.33 17.28
N SER A 179 6.33 7.07 17.04
CA SER A 179 5.62 6.71 15.80
C SER A 179 4.84 5.41 15.92
N GLU A 180 3.87 5.26 15.02
CA GLU A 180 3.14 4.01 14.82
C GLU A 180 3.38 3.44 13.41
N VAL A 181 3.31 2.11 13.32
CA VAL A 181 3.31 1.40 12.05
C VAL A 181 2.15 0.41 12.02
N TRP A 182 1.28 0.52 11.02
CA TRP A 182 0.13 -0.35 10.85
C TRP A 182 0.28 -1.25 9.64
N VAL A 183 0.20 -2.55 9.84
CA VAL A 183 0.24 -3.52 8.74
C VAL A 183 -0.97 -4.44 8.80
N VAL A 184 -1.72 -4.53 7.69
CA VAL A 184 -2.76 -5.57 7.53
C VAL A 184 -2.17 -6.71 6.72
N ASP A 185 -2.09 -7.90 7.35
CA ASP A 185 -1.53 -9.11 6.77
C ASP A 185 -2.57 -10.24 6.68
N PRO A 186 -2.75 -10.90 5.52
CA PRO A 186 -3.72 -11.99 5.35
C PRO A 186 -3.18 -13.36 5.84
N ASN A 187 -2.35 -13.38 6.88
CA ASN A 187 -1.74 -14.58 7.45
C ASN A 187 -0.82 -15.37 6.48
N ARG A 188 0.02 -14.70 5.72
CA ARG A 188 0.95 -15.33 4.75
C ARG A 188 2.09 -16.16 5.40
N GLY A 189 2.25 -16.11 6.72
CA GLY A 189 3.26 -16.89 7.44
C GLY A 189 4.66 -16.27 7.48
N ASN A 190 4.89 -15.12 6.86
CA ASN A 190 6.20 -14.46 6.78
C ASN A 190 6.48 -13.48 7.94
N ARG A 191 5.54 -13.30 8.87
CA ARG A 191 5.57 -12.29 9.92
C ARG A 191 6.70 -12.43 10.94
N SER A 192 7.18 -13.64 11.21
CA SER A 192 8.14 -13.89 12.30
C SER A 192 9.46 -13.13 12.15
N TYR A 193 9.96 -13.02 10.93
CA TYR A 193 11.18 -12.24 10.65
C TYR A 193 10.91 -10.76 10.82
N PHE A 194 9.82 -10.26 10.23
CA PHE A 194 9.43 -8.86 10.33
C PHE A 194 9.21 -8.44 11.79
N HIS A 195 8.49 -9.24 12.60
CA HIS A 195 8.32 -8.96 14.03
C HIS A 195 9.65 -8.82 14.78
N ARG A 196 10.59 -9.74 14.52
CA ARG A 196 11.91 -9.70 15.14
C ARG A 196 12.69 -8.44 14.75
N ASN A 197 12.65 -8.10 13.47
CA ASN A 197 13.35 -6.95 12.93
C ASN A 197 12.76 -5.63 13.45
N MET A 198 11.42 -5.52 13.52
CA MET A 198 10.75 -4.36 14.12
C MET A 198 11.06 -4.23 15.62
N ALA A 199 11.05 -5.34 16.36
CA ALA A 199 11.44 -5.33 17.77
C ALA A 199 12.91 -4.89 17.98
N ALA A 200 13.83 -5.29 17.09
CA ALA A 200 15.21 -4.84 17.12
C ALA A 200 15.36 -3.32 16.83
N GLN A 201 14.38 -2.70 16.14
CA GLN A 201 14.27 -1.27 15.92
C GLN A 201 13.53 -0.53 17.06
N GLY A 202 13.21 -1.21 18.15
CA GLY A 202 12.57 -0.63 19.34
C GLY A 202 11.04 -0.58 19.30
N PHE A 203 10.39 -1.22 18.33
CA PHE A 203 8.94 -1.24 18.27
C PHE A 203 8.31 -2.33 19.13
N ALA A 204 7.27 -1.97 19.87
CA ALA A 204 6.38 -2.87 20.57
C ALA A 204 5.20 -3.26 19.65
N LEU A 205 4.84 -4.54 19.62
CA LEU A 205 3.74 -5.07 18.81
C LEU A 205 2.46 -5.25 19.61
N THR A 206 1.36 -4.73 19.08
CA THR A 206 -0.02 -5.15 19.42
C THR A 206 -0.66 -5.78 18.20
N GLU A 207 -1.22 -6.97 18.35
CA GLU A 207 -1.82 -7.74 17.26
C GLU A 207 -3.31 -7.99 17.55
N SER A 208 -4.16 -7.78 16.54
CA SER A 208 -5.56 -8.17 16.59
C SER A 208 -5.95 -9.04 15.39
N THR A 209 -6.81 -10.03 15.66
CA THR A 209 -7.34 -10.92 14.62
C THR A 209 -8.44 -10.21 13.83
N LEU A 210 -8.36 -10.31 12.51
CA LEU A 210 -9.42 -9.96 11.59
C LEU A 210 -10.04 -11.26 11.06
N ASP A 211 -11.19 -11.67 11.59
CA ASP A 211 -11.93 -12.84 11.13
C ASP A 211 -13.36 -12.40 10.77
N ILE A 212 -13.57 -12.15 9.48
CA ILE A 212 -14.80 -11.59 8.93
C ILE A 212 -15.47 -12.69 8.12
N SER A 213 -16.67 -13.10 8.56
CA SER A 213 -17.48 -14.05 7.81
C SER A 213 -18.06 -13.42 6.54
N ALA A 214 -18.22 -14.20 5.48
CA ALA A 214 -18.90 -13.75 4.28
C ALA A 214 -20.35 -13.35 4.59
N THR A 215 -20.79 -12.26 3.98
CA THR A 215 -22.19 -11.83 3.91
C THR A 215 -22.57 -11.65 2.44
N GLU A 216 -23.82 -11.28 2.17
CA GLU A 216 -24.30 -11.06 0.80
C GLU A 216 -23.42 -10.05 0.02
N ASN A 217 -22.88 -9.03 0.73
CA ASN A 217 -22.14 -7.93 0.11
C ASN A 217 -20.66 -7.84 0.55
N VAL A 218 -20.18 -8.75 1.40
CA VAL A 218 -18.81 -8.74 1.94
C VAL A 218 -18.21 -10.13 1.82
N ALA A 219 -17.08 -10.24 1.13
CA ALA A 219 -16.32 -11.48 1.07
C ALA A 219 -15.71 -11.81 2.44
N ALA A 220 -15.60 -13.12 2.74
CA ALA A 220 -14.88 -13.55 3.93
C ALA A 220 -13.42 -13.06 3.90
N TYR A 221 -12.92 -12.64 5.07
CA TYR A 221 -11.52 -12.26 5.21
C TYR A 221 -10.95 -12.81 6.51
N LYS A 222 -9.75 -13.40 6.43
CA LYS A 222 -8.97 -13.82 7.58
C LYS A 222 -7.58 -13.23 7.52
N GLY A 223 -7.23 -12.50 8.56
CA GLY A 223 -5.94 -11.81 8.62
C GLY A 223 -5.65 -11.26 10.00
N ARG A 224 -4.69 -10.36 10.05
CA ARG A 224 -4.23 -9.68 11.26
C ARG A 224 -4.07 -8.20 11.00
N MET A 225 -4.44 -7.41 12.00
CA MET A 225 -4.00 -6.03 12.13
C MET A 225 -2.82 -6.02 13.08
N LEU A 226 -1.67 -5.62 12.58
CA LEU A 226 -0.42 -5.46 13.33
C LEU A 226 -0.21 -3.98 13.58
N THR A 227 -0.12 -3.59 14.83
CA THR A 227 0.19 -2.22 15.24
C THR A 227 1.50 -2.25 16.02
N TYR A 228 2.50 -1.60 15.47
CA TYR A 228 3.79 -1.39 16.12
C TYR A 228 3.84 0.03 16.62
N SER A 229 4.27 0.24 17.86
CA SER A 229 4.46 1.56 18.46
C SER A 229 5.86 1.69 19.03
N ARG A 230 6.41 2.89 18.92
CA ARG A 230 7.67 3.29 19.54
C ARG A 230 7.46 4.64 20.21
N ASP A 231 7.79 4.70 21.54
CA ASP A 231 7.72 5.88 22.39
C ASP A 231 9.10 6.57 22.55
#